data_97884aed9d243bbf11d78bc340376965
#
_entry.id   97884aed9d243bbf11d78bc340376965
#
_cell.length_a   1.000
_cell.length_b   1.000
_cell.length_c   1.000
_cell.angle_alpha   90.00
_cell.angle_beta   90.00
_cell.angle_gamma   90.00
#
_symmetry.space_group_name_H-M   'P 1'
#
loop_
_entity.id
_entity.type
_entity.pdbx_description
1 polymer ?
#
loop_
_entity_poly.entity_id
_entity_poly.type
_entity_poly.pdbx_seq_one_letter_code
_entity_poly.pdbx_strand_id
1 'polypeptide(L)'
;TLATMIDKMNGQLNLCQRLRAINARTVASSVIRSHFLPDLRGNLNAYGRQKIRCLKCGNSYRRMPLAGHCIQPEKVGGRGLSAHGVARKEGGQCNGKLALTVSEGAVRKYIEVTKHVMDTYGVDTYTRQNMEWLAGSVESLFNNDRAKQMSLSDFL
;
A
#
# COMPACT_ATOMS: atom_id res chain seq x y z
N THR A 1 -22.06 -6.44 -42.20
CA THR A 1 -22.55 -7.58 -42.98
C THR A 1 -22.19 -8.89 -42.32
N LEU A 2 -22.75 -10.03 -42.80
CA LEU A 2 -22.53 -11.36 -42.23
C LEU A 2 -21.04 -11.72 -42.18
N ALA A 3 -20.27 -11.35 -43.18
CA ALA A 3 -18.82 -11.57 -43.26
C ALA A 3 -18.07 -10.88 -42.10
N THR A 4 -18.39 -9.63 -41.78
CA THR A 4 -17.75 -8.91 -40.64
C THR A 4 -18.13 -9.49 -39.28
N MET A 5 -19.29 -10.10 -39.13
CA MET A 5 -19.67 -10.81 -37.91
C MET A 5 -18.89 -12.12 -37.78
N ILE A 6 -18.71 -12.87 -38.87
CA ILE A 6 -17.93 -14.12 -38.90
C ILE A 6 -16.47 -13.82 -38.54
N ASP A 7 -15.87 -12.75 -39.08
CA ASP A 7 -14.48 -12.35 -38.78
C ASP A 7 -14.31 -11.98 -37.28
N LYS A 8 -15.27 -11.25 -36.71
CA LYS A 8 -15.26 -10.94 -35.28
C LYS A 8 -15.37 -12.20 -34.41
N MET A 9 -16.27 -13.11 -34.76
CA MET A 9 -16.43 -14.39 -34.05
C MET A 9 -15.17 -15.26 -34.12
N ASN A 10 -14.52 -15.34 -35.29
CA ASN A 10 -13.29 -16.07 -35.48
C ASN A 10 -12.13 -15.43 -34.67
N GLY A 11 -12.06 -14.09 -34.60
CA GLY A 11 -11.11 -13.37 -33.76
C GLY A 11 -11.30 -13.67 -32.26
N GLN A 12 -12.54 -13.68 -31.79
CA GLN A 12 -12.87 -14.02 -30.40
C GLN A 12 -12.54 -15.49 -30.08
N LEU A 13 -12.86 -16.43 -30.99
CA LEU A 13 -12.57 -17.85 -30.82
C LEU A 13 -11.05 -18.08 -30.73
N ASN A 14 -10.27 -17.44 -31.58
CA ASN A 14 -8.81 -17.50 -31.55
C ASN A 14 -8.25 -16.96 -30.22
N LEU A 15 -8.78 -15.83 -29.73
CA LEU A 15 -8.40 -15.28 -28.42
C LEU A 15 -8.70 -16.28 -27.29
N CYS A 16 -9.88 -16.87 -27.27
CA CYS A 16 -10.25 -17.87 -26.27
C CYS A 16 -9.36 -19.11 -26.31
N GLN A 17 -8.99 -19.58 -27.52
CA GLN A 17 -8.08 -20.71 -27.69
C GLN A 17 -6.67 -20.35 -27.16
N ARG A 18 -6.17 -19.15 -27.46
CA ARG A 18 -4.90 -18.66 -26.93
C ARG A 18 -4.91 -18.53 -25.42
N LEU A 19 -5.99 -18.01 -24.83
CA LEU A 19 -6.14 -17.90 -23.37
C LEU A 19 -6.16 -19.29 -22.71
N ARG A 20 -6.85 -20.27 -23.31
CA ARG A 20 -6.87 -21.66 -22.79
C ARG A 20 -5.51 -22.36 -22.88
N ALA A 21 -4.69 -21.99 -23.85
CA ALA A 21 -3.34 -22.54 -24.03
C ALA A 21 -2.32 -21.93 -23.03
N ILE A 22 -2.65 -20.83 -22.34
CA ILE A 22 -1.77 -20.22 -21.37
C ILE A 22 -1.63 -21.10 -20.13
N ASN A 23 -0.41 -21.45 -19.78
CA ASN A 23 -0.13 -22.14 -18.55
C ASN A 23 -0.31 -21.18 -17.35
N ALA A 24 -1.38 -21.40 -16.58
CA ALA A 24 -1.73 -20.56 -15.44
C ALA A 24 -0.59 -20.44 -14.41
N ARG A 25 0.17 -21.53 -14.19
CA ARG A 25 1.34 -21.53 -13.30
C ARG A 25 2.43 -20.58 -13.76
N THR A 26 2.74 -20.60 -15.06
CA THR A 26 3.75 -19.70 -15.64
C THR A 26 3.33 -18.25 -15.55
N VAL A 27 2.07 -17.95 -15.83
CA VAL A 27 1.51 -16.60 -15.73
C VAL A 27 1.53 -16.12 -14.28
N ALA A 28 1.05 -16.93 -13.33
CA ALA A 28 1.05 -16.59 -11.91
C ALA A 28 2.47 -16.30 -11.41
N SER A 29 3.44 -17.16 -11.74
CA SER A 29 4.85 -16.94 -11.38
C SER A 29 5.40 -15.66 -11.99
N SER A 30 5.08 -15.35 -13.25
CA SER A 30 5.52 -14.13 -13.92
C SER A 30 4.91 -12.89 -13.27
N VAL A 31 3.61 -12.87 -13.00
CA VAL A 31 2.90 -11.74 -12.36
C VAL A 31 3.44 -11.49 -10.95
N ILE A 32 3.65 -12.54 -10.16
CA ILE A 32 4.21 -12.39 -8.82
C ILE A 32 5.62 -11.80 -8.89
N ARG A 33 6.48 -12.26 -9.79
CA ARG A 33 7.84 -11.74 -9.94
C ARG A 33 7.89 -10.30 -10.46
N SER A 34 7.03 -9.95 -11.41
CA SER A 34 7.07 -8.63 -12.08
C SER A 34 6.31 -7.54 -11.32
N HIS A 35 5.31 -7.88 -10.52
CA HIS A 35 4.45 -6.93 -9.82
C HIS A 35 4.47 -7.11 -8.30
N PHE A 36 4.06 -8.26 -7.80
CA PHE A 36 3.87 -8.44 -6.35
C PHE A 36 5.17 -8.34 -5.54
N LEU A 37 6.25 -9.00 -5.98
CA LEU A 37 7.52 -8.93 -5.27
C LEU A 37 8.16 -7.53 -5.30
N PRO A 38 8.21 -6.81 -6.43
CA PRO A 38 8.69 -5.42 -6.46
C PRO A 38 7.85 -4.48 -5.60
N ASP A 39 6.52 -4.60 -5.64
CA ASP A 39 5.62 -3.78 -4.83
C ASP A 39 5.82 -4.03 -3.34
N LEU A 40 5.94 -5.28 -2.93
CA LEU A 40 6.19 -5.62 -1.53
C LEU A 40 7.54 -5.10 -1.04
N ARG A 41 8.60 -5.21 -1.86
CA ARG A 41 9.92 -4.60 -1.56
C ARG A 41 9.84 -3.09 -1.48
N GLY A 42 9.09 -2.44 -2.38
CA GLY A 42 8.83 -1.02 -2.37
C GLY A 42 8.13 -0.58 -1.08
N ASN A 43 7.12 -1.32 -0.63
CA ASN A 43 6.41 -1.08 0.61
C ASN A 43 7.32 -1.24 1.85
N LEU A 44 8.20 -2.25 1.89
CA LEU A 44 9.19 -2.42 2.96
C LEU A 44 10.16 -1.22 3.03
N ASN A 45 10.66 -0.76 1.89
CA ASN A 45 11.54 0.40 1.83
C ASN A 45 10.80 1.69 2.24
N ALA A 46 9.55 1.83 1.84
CA ALA A 46 8.70 2.96 2.21
C ALA A 46 8.35 2.94 3.70
N TYR A 47 8.16 1.77 4.31
CA TYR A 47 7.87 1.62 5.74
C TYR A 47 8.98 2.22 6.61
N GLY A 48 10.24 1.93 6.32
CA GLY A 48 11.38 2.49 7.04
C GLY A 48 11.53 4.01 6.90
N ARG A 49 10.94 4.62 5.87
CA ARG A 49 10.99 6.06 5.57
C ARG A 49 9.64 6.74 5.70
N GLN A 50 8.62 6.04 6.15
CA GLN A 50 7.26 6.56 6.16
C GLN A 50 7.12 7.78 7.06
N LYS A 51 6.22 8.66 6.66
CA LYS A 51 5.81 9.83 7.41
C LYS A 51 4.43 9.59 8.00
N ILE A 52 4.19 10.20 9.13
CA ILE A 52 2.87 10.23 9.74
C ILE A 52 2.11 11.40 9.11
N ARG A 53 0.93 11.15 8.57
CA ARG A 53 0.12 12.16 7.89
C ARG A 53 -1.15 12.45 8.67
N CYS A 54 -1.45 13.72 8.82
CA CYS A 54 -2.73 14.14 9.35
C CYS A 54 -3.84 13.94 8.30
N LEU A 55 -4.90 13.23 8.68
CA LEU A 55 -6.03 12.97 7.79
C LEU A 55 -6.92 14.21 7.55
N LYS A 56 -6.85 15.23 8.46
CA LYS A 56 -7.63 16.46 8.35
C LYS A 56 -6.94 17.52 7.49
N CYS A 57 -5.71 17.89 7.81
CA CYS A 57 -5.00 18.99 7.15
C CYS A 57 -3.92 18.54 6.14
N GLY A 58 -3.64 17.24 6.04
CA GLY A 58 -2.64 16.68 5.14
C GLY A 58 -1.17 16.92 5.53
N ASN A 59 -0.90 17.60 6.64
CA ASN A 59 0.46 17.83 7.11
C ASN A 59 1.16 16.51 7.47
N SER A 60 2.47 16.46 7.21
CA SER A 60 3.29 15.27 7.46
C SER A 60 4.27 15.51 8.60
N TYR A 61 4.41 14.51 9.45
CA TYR A 61 5.35 14.49 10.57
C TYR A 61 6.38 13.38 10.36
N ARG A 62 7.63 13.65 10.73
CA ARG A 62 8.68 12.64 10.73
C ARG A 62 8.57 11.69 11.92
N ARG A 63 8.02 12.17 13.03
CA ARG A 63 7.78 11.41 14.28
C ARG A 63 6.39 11.72 14.79
N MET A 64 5.81 10.80 15.53
CA MET A 64 4.52 11.02 16.18
C MET A 64 4.64 12.17 17.19
N PRO A 65 3.79 13.21 17.08
CA PRO A 65 3.70 14.22 18.13
C PRO A 65 3.28 13.60 19.47
N LEU A 66 3.87 14.06 20.57
CA LEU A 66 3.53 13.58 21.92
C LEU A 66 2.03 13.71 22.26
N ALA A 67 1.37 14.69 21.67
CA ALA A 67 -0.07 14.91 21.83
C ALA A 67 -0.94 13.82 21.19
N GLY A 68 -0.38 12.89 20.38
CA GLY A 68 -1.11 11.86 19.67
C GLY A 68 -2.02 12.33 18.53
N HIS A 69 -2.12 13.64 18.32
CA HIS A 69 -2.92 14.29 17.27
C HIS A 69 -2.14 15.40 16.57
N CYS A 70 -2.71 15.95 15.51
CA CYS A 70 -2.08 17.01 14.73
C CYS A 70 -1.99 18.33 15.52
N ILE A 71 -0.77 18.81 15.74
CA ILE A 71 -0.47 20.04 16.48
C ILE A 71 -0.32 21.28 15.58
N GLN A 72 -0.49 21.14 14.26
CA GLN A 72 -0.41 22.26 13.34
C GLN A 72 -1.61 23.19 13.51
N PRO A 73 -1.43 24.50 13.31
CA PRO A 73 -2.54 25.43 13.30
C PRO A 73 -3.55 25.02 12.20
N GLU A 74 -4.82 25.16 12.48
CA GLU A 74 -5.88 24.88 11.53
C GLU A 74 -5.73 25.81 10.32
N LYS A 75 -5.50 25.22 9.15
CA LYS A 75 -5.51 25.97 7.90
C LYS A 75 -6.96 26.32 7.60
N VAL A 76 -7.36 27.54 7.90
CA VAL A 76 -8.65 28.06 7.43
C VAL A 76 -8.61 28.04 5.92
N GLY A 77 -9.43 27.17 5.31
CA GLY A 77 -9.45 26.91 3.88
C GLY A 77 -9.74 28.18 3.09
N GLY A 78 -8.89 28.43 2.13
CA GLY A 78 -9.09 29.44 1.11
C GLY A 78 -8.07 29.23 0.00
N ARG A 79 -8.48 28.60 -1.11
CA ARG A 79 -7.84 28.87 -2.40
C ARG A 79 -8.08 30.33 -2.71
N GLY A 80 -7.13 31.17 -2.40
CA GLY A 80 -7.22 32.60 -2.68
C GLY A 80 -5.86 33.21 -2.56
N LEU A 81 -5.28 33.59 -3.69
CA LEU A 81 -4.21 34.57 -3.77
C LEU A 81 -4.59 35.79 -2.93
N SER A 82 -3.84 36.10 -1.91
CA SER A 82 -3.83 37.41 -1.32
C SER A 82 -2.43 37.71 -0.79
N ALA A 83 -1.67 38.40 -1.64
CA ALA A 83 -0.66 39.30 -1.20
C ALA A 83 -1.41 40.42 -0.49
N HIS A 84 -1.35 40.50 0.81
CA HIS A 84 -1.32 41.70 1.69
C HIS A 84 -1.77 41.28 3.10
N GLY A 85 -0.94 41.69 4.07
CA GLY A 85 -1.01 41.33 5.47
C GLY A 85 -2.41 41.45 6.08
N VAL A 86 -2.94 40.30 6.48
CA VAL A 86 -4.08 40.25 7.39
C VAL A 86 -3.69 39.39 8.58
N ALA A 87 -3.94 39.92 9.76
CA ALA A 87 -3.68 39.39 11.06
C ALA A 87 -3.96 37.89 11.13
N ARG A 88 -2.98 37.11 11.63
CA ARG A 88 -3.16 35.73 12.06
C ARG A 88 -4.25 35.74 13.13
N LYS A 89 -5.49 35.39 12.77
CA LYS A 89 -6.44 34.89 13.77
C LYS A 89 -5.78 33.69 14.43
N GLU A 90 -5.75 33.66 15.72
CA GLU A 90 -5.33 32.54 16.55
C GLU A 90 -6.20 31.34 16.14
N GLY A 91 -5.79 30.65 15.11
CA GLY A 91 -6.45 29.43 14.63
C GLY A 91 -6.16 28.32 15.62
N GLY A 92 -7.20 27.72 16.15
CA GLY A 92 -7.09 26.54 17.01
C GLY A 92 -6.20 25.47 16.37
N GLN A 93 -5.68 24.55 17.16
CA GLN A 93 -4.92 23.40 16.67
C GLN A 93 -5.80 22.52 15.80
N CYS A 94 -5.25 21.96 14.74
CA CYS A 94 -5.97 21.10 13.80
C CYS A 94 -6.61 19.88 14.49
N ASN A 95 -5.98 19.32 15.52
CA ASN A 95 -6.42 18.13 16.29
C ASN A 95 -6.85 16.94 15.42
N GLY A 96 -6.41 16.90 14.14
CA GLY A 96 -6.72 15.84 13.20
C GLY A 96 -6.04 14.54 13.58
N LYS A 97 -6.73 13.41 13.30
CA LYS A 97 -6.20 12.06 13.48
C LYS A 97 -4.95 11.87 12.61
N LEU A 98 -3.94 11.26 13.19
CA LEU A 98 -2.69 10.92 12.52
C LEU A 98 -2.73 9.48 12.04
N ALA A 99 -2.24 9.23 10.83
CA ALA A 99 -2.13 7.91 10.25
C ALA A 99 -0.77 7.73 9.57
N LEU A 100 -0.28 6.51 9.59
CA LEU A 100 0.89 6.10 8.83
C LEU A 100 0.55 6.06 7.33
N THR A 101 1.52 6.39 6.48
CA THR A 101 1.33 6.33 5.02
C THR A 101 1.24 4.91 4.49
N VAL A 102 1.83 3.96 5.21
CA VAL A 102 1.74 2.52 4.92
C VAL A 102 1.00 1.85 6.07
N SER A 103 -0.14 1.24 5.77
CA SER A 103 -0.95 0.52 6.75
C SER A 103 -0.49 -0.93 6.89
N GLU A 104 -0.23 -1.39 8.11
CA GLU A 104 0.08 -2.79 8.42
C GLU A 104 -1.00 -3.73 7.86
N GLY A 105 -2.27 -3.43 8.09
CA GLY A 105 -3.38 -4.25 7.62
C GLY A 105 -3.44 -4.37 6.10
N ALA A 106 -3.12 -3.30 5.37
CA ALA A 106 -3.08 -3.34 3.91
C ALA A 106 -1.93 -4.23 3.40
N VAL A 107 -0.75 -4.13 4.02
CA VAL A 107 0.41 -4.96 3.65
C VAL A 107 0.15 -6.44 3.96
N ARG A 108 -0.43 -6.75 5.14
CA ARG A 108 -0.80 -8.13 5.49
C ARG A 108 -1.79 -8.73 4.50
N LYS A 109 -2.85 -7.99 4.17
CA LYS A 109 -3.84 -8.43 3.18
C LYS A 109 -3.21 -8.65 1.81
N TYR A 110 -2.27 -7.81 1.41
CA TYR A 110 -1.54 -7.99 0.15
C TYR A 110 -0.72 -9.30 0.14
N ILE A 111 -0.05 -9.62 1.25
CA ILE A 111 0.67 -10.89 1.42
C ILE A 111 -0.29 -12.08 1.37
N GLU A 112 -1.43 -12.03 2.06
CA GLU A 112 -2.44 -13.08 2.04
C GLU A 112 -2.97 -13.37 0.63
N VAL A 113 -3.34 -12.32 -0.11
CA VAL A 113 -3.80 -12.45 -1.50
C VAL A 113 -2.72 -13.08 -2.37
N THR A 114 -1.47 -12.65 -2.21
CA THR A 114 -0.34 -13.20 -2.98
C THR A 114 -0.12 -14.68 -2.65
N LYS A 115 -0.16 -15.06 -1.38
CA LYS A 115 -0.06 -16.47 -0.95
C LYS A 115 -1.20 -17.31 -1.53
N HIS A 116 -2.43 -16.80 -1.48
CA HIS A 116 -3.58 -17.49 -2.06
C HIS A 116 -3.40 -17.74 -3.57
N VAL A 117 -2.91 -16.74 -4.31
CA VAL A 117 -2.59 -16.92 -5.75
C VAL A 117 -1.50 -17.96 -5.96
N MET A 118 -0.45 -17.97 -5.13
CA MET A 118 0.62 -18.96 -5.21
C MET A 118 0.11 -20.40 -4.97
N ASP A 119 -0.78 -20.58 -4.01
CA ASP A 119 -1.33 -21.88 -3.66
C ASP A 119 -2.32 -22.37 -4.72
N THR A 120 -3.16 -21.46 -5.23
CA THR A 120 -4.17 -21.79 -6.26
C THR A 120 -3.52 -22.22 -7.58
N TYR A 121 -2.47 -21.56 -8.02
CA TYR A 121 -1.86 -21.79 -9.33
C TYR A 121 -0.55 -22.56 -9.30
N GLY A 122 -0.02 -22.87 -8.12
CA GLY A 122 1.16 -23.70 -7.96
C GLY A 122 2.42 -23.10 -8.57
N VAL A 123 2.85 -21.90 -8.11
CA VAL A 123 4.02 -21.19 -8.61
C VAL A 123 5.34 -21.96 -8.42
N ASP A 124 6.40 -21.55 -9.13
CA ASP A 124 7.72 -22.16 -9.01
C ASP A 124 8.33 -21.94 -7.61
N THR A 125 9.19 -22.86 -7.20
CA THR A 125 9.82 -22.88 -5.87
C THR A 125 10.59 -21.61 -5.55
N TYR A 126 11.32 -21.07 -6.53
CA TYR A 126 12.10 -19.85 -6.34
C TYR A 126 11.22 -18.63 -6.03
N THR A 127 10.12 -18.47 -6.78
CA THR A 127 9.14 -17.41 -6.54
C THR A 127 8.50 -17.55 -5.17
N ARG A 128 8.16 -18.78 -4.76
CA ARG A 128 7.59 -19.08 -3.43
C ARG A 128 8.56 -18.69 -2.31
N GLN A 129 9.80 -19.14 -2.38
CA GLN A 129 10.81 -18.83 -1.37
C GLN A 129 11.06 -17.32 -1.22
N ASN A 130 11.15 -16.59 -2.33
CA ASN A 130 11.30 -15.13 -2.29
C ASN A 130 10.12 -14.44 -1.61
N MET A 131 8.89 -14.92 -1.88
CA MET A 131 7.69 -14.35 -1.26
C MET A 131 7.64 -14.67 0.24
N GLU A 132 7.97 -15.87 0.65
CA GLU A 132 8.04 -16.28 2.06
C GLU A 132 9.08 -15.50 2.84
N TRP A 133 10.25 -15.30 2.25
CA TRP A 133 11.30 -14.48 2.85
C TRP A 133 10.85 -13.02 3.04
N LEU A 134 10.22 -12.41 2.03
CA LEU A 134 9.68 -11.06 2.15
C LEU A 134 8.54 -10.97 3.16
N ALA A 135 7.65 -11.95 3.20
CA ALA A 135 6.58 -12.02 4.20
C ALA A 135 7.12 -12.10 5.62
N GLY A 136 8.15 -12.93 5.85
CA GLY A 136 8.84 -13.02 7.15
C GLY A 136 9.52 -11.71 7.55
N SER A 137 10.11 -10.99 6.58
CA SER A 137 10.72 -9.68 6.83
C SER A 137 9.68 -8.63 7.25
N VAL A 138 8.50 -8.64 6.63
CA VAL A 138 7.37 -7.76 6.98
C VAL A 138 6.87 -8.05 8.38
N GLU A 139 6.67 -9.32 8.71
CA GLU A 139 6.24 -9.75 10.05
C GLU A 139 7.23 -9.32 11.14
N SER A 140 8.52 -9.52 10.90
CA SER A 140 9.57 -9.11 11.83
C SER A 140 9.54 -7.60 12.10
N LEU A 141 9.33 -6.77 11.07
CA LEU A 141 9.23 -5.31 11.24
C LEU A 141 8.04 -4.92 12.11
N PHE A 142 6.85 -5.46 11.82
CA PHE A 142 5.65 -5.12 12.57
C PHE A 142 5.68 -5.62 14.01
N ASN A 143 6.24 -6.79 14.26
CA ASN A 143 6.39 -7.33 15.62
C ASN A 143 7.40 -6.51 16.44
N ASN A 144 8.50 -6.06 15.84
CA ASN A 144 9.46 -5.20 16.52
C ASN A 144 8.86 -3.83 16.89
N ASP A 145 8.02 -3.26 16.03
CA ASP A 145 7.35 -1.98 16.32
C ASP A 145 6.31 -2.12 17.42
N ARG A 146 5.57 -3.22 17.47
CA ARG A 146 4.64 -3.52 18.58
C ARG A 146 5.36 -3.69 19.91
N ALA A 147 6.47 -4.42 19.92
CA ALA A 147 7.28 -4.60 21.14
C ALA A 147 7.80 -3.26 21.68
N LYS A 148 8.21 -2.34 20.80
CA LYS A 148 8.62 -0.99 21.19
C LYS A 148 7.47 -0.15 21.75
N GLN A 149 6.25 -0.30 21.22
CA GLN A 149 5.07 0.41 21.72
C GLN A 149 4.62 -0.10 23.07
N MET A 150 4.67 -1.40 23.32
CA MET A 150 4.34 -1.98 24.64
C MET A 150 5.32 -1.53 25.72
N SER A 151 6.61 -1.45 25.41
CA SER A 151 7.62 -0.94 26.33
C SER A 151 7.41 0.51 26.79
N LEU A 152 6.72 1.33 26.00
CA LEU A 152 6.39 2.73 26.34
C LEU A 152 5.14 2.83 27.21
N SER A 153 4.17 1.92 27.05
CA SER A 153 2.96 1.88 27.87
C SER A 153 3.20 1.32 29.28
N ASP A 154 4.25 0.54 29.46
CA ASP A 154 4.64 -0.01 30.76
C ASP A 154 5.35 1.04 31.65
N PHE A 155 5.68 2.22 31.11
CA PHE A 155 6.33 3.33 31.83
C PHE A 155 5.37 4.48 32.17
N LEU A 156 4.11 4.39 31.79
CA LEU A 156 3.05 5.37 32.10
C LEU A 156 2.06 4.82 33.13
#